data_da50cfc0841dbf6ce870b443ada3b983
#
_entry.id   da50cfc0841dbf6ce870b443ada3b983
#
_cell.length_a   1.000
_cell.length_b   1.000
_cell.length_c   1.000
_cell.angle_alpha   90.00
_cell.angle_beta   90.00
_cell.angle_gamma   90.00
#
_symmetry.space_group_name_H-M   'P 1'
#
loop_
_entity.id
_entity.type
_entity.pdbx_description
1 polymer ?
#
loop_
_entity_poly.entity_id
_entity_poly.type
_entity_poly.pdbx_seq_one_letter_code
_entity_poly.pdbx_strand_id
1 'polypeptide(L)'
;QPLFLGVLLLLLCLRLKEPLPPERRIDVPAFSSFRTFLPLFKKRRFMDYVFIQAFVFGMIFAYISSSPFVLQEHYRLSPLLYSLCFAVNAIALIIGTTLAGRFRHIRQGMVTGVIGSFVLAVFTGLTLWYEMPIAYFETALFLNLIFGGLVLPTSTALALDSERQNAGAASAVFGAVSFLAGGIVSPLVGIGNILHTTAIIMVVSSAIAVLMIGGKKNAASTT
;
A
#
# COMPACT_ATOMS: atom_id res chain seq x y z
N GLN A 1 -25.44 -11.87 -4.24
CA GLN A 1 -24.73 -11.19 -5.35
C GLN A 1 -23.24 -11.55 -5.44
N PRO A 2 -22.41 -11.59 -4.38
CA PRO A 2 -20.98 -11.94 -4.51
C PRO A 2 -20.73 -13.36 -4.99
N LEU A 3 -21.58 -14.33 -4.62
CA LEU A 3 -21.47 -15.71 -5.08
C LEU A 3 -21.67 -15.84 -6.61
N PHE A 4 -22.61 -15.10 -7.18
CA PHE A 4 -22.86 -15.10 -8.62
C PHE A 4 -21.66 -14.57 -9.41
N LEU A 5 -21.08 -13.44 -8.96
CA LEU A 5 -19.86 -12.87 -9.55
C LEU A 5 -18.67 -13.83 -9.42
N GLY A 6 -18.53 -14.50 -8.27
CA GLY A 6 -17.48 -15.49 -8.05
C GLY A 6 -17.60 -16.70 -8.98
N VAL A 7 -18.81 -17.24 -9.16
CA VAL A 7 -19.08 -18.34 -10.09
C VAL A 7 -18.85 -17.91 -11.53
N LEU A 8 -19.28 -16.70 -11.92
CA LEU A 8 -19.06 -16.16 -13.26
C LEU A 8 -17.56 -16.01 -13.57
N LEU A 9 -16.79 -15.45 -12.63
CA LEU A 9 -15.33 -15.34 -12.76
C LEU A 9 -14.66 -16.70 -12.87
N LEU A 10 -15.09 -17.68 -12.07
CA LEU A 10 -14.58 -19.05 -12.13
C LEU A 10 -14.84 -19.69 -13.50
N LEU A 11 -16.05 -19.54 -14.05
CA LEU A 11 -16.41 -20.04 -15.37
C LEU A 11 -15.61 -19.36 -16.49
N LEU A 12 -15.37 -18.05 -16.37
CA LEU A 12 -14.51 -17.31 -17.30
C LEU A 12 -13.05 -17.80 -17.22
N CYS A 13 -12.51 -18.02 -16.02
CA CYS A 13 -11.16 -18.56 -15.82
C CYS A 13 -11.00 -19.95 -16.43
N LEU A 14 -12.01 -20.81 -16.33
CA LEU A 14 -11.98 -22.16 -16.93
C LEU A 14 -12.01 -22.13 -18.48
N ARG A 15 -12.51 -21.05 -19.09
CA ARG A 15 -12.51 -20.86 -20.54
C ARG A 15 -11.27 -20.17 -21.09
N LEU A 16 -10.44 -19.55 -20.23
CA LEU A 16 -9.18 -18.93 -20.65
C LEU A 16 -8.18 -20.02 -21.03
N LYS A 17 -7.75 -20.01 -22.28
CA LYS A 17 -6.61 -20.82 -22.71
C LYS A 17 -5.35 -20.29 -22.06
N GLU A 18 -4.52 -21.20 -21.56
CA GLU A 18 -3.21 -20.86 -20.99
C GLU A 18 -2.36 -20.08 -22.03
N PRO A 19 -2.07 -18.79 -21.78
CA PRO A 19 -1.35 -17.95 -22.74
C PRO A 19 0.15 -18.23 -22.77
N LEU A 20 0.68 -19.01 -21.78
CA LEU A 20 2.11 -19.31 -21.71
C LEU A 20 2.46 -20.44 -22.67
N PRO A 21 3.40 -20.24 -23.62
CA PRO A 21 3.89 -21.29 -24.50
C PRO A 21 4.41 -22.50 -23.72
N PRO A 22 4.20 -23.73 -24.19
CA PRO A 22 4.61 -24.96 -23.49
C PRO A 22 6.09 -24.98 -23.08
N GLU A 23 6.95 -24.38 -23.91
CA GLU A 23 8.42 -24.32 -23.72
C GLU A 23 8.82 -23.42 -22.52
N ARG A 24 7.93 -22.54 -22.09
CA ARG A 24 8.17 -21.63 -20.94
C ARG A 24 7.45 -22.05 -19.68
N ARG A 25 6.68 -23.14 -19.74
CA ARG A 25 6.00 -23.69 -18.57
C ARG A 25 7.01 -24.40 -17.68
N ILE A 26 7.06 -23.99 -16.43
CA ILE A 26 7.89 -24.64 -15.41
C ILE A 26 7.04 -25.77 -14.82
N ASP A 27 7.31 -27.02 -15.24
CA ASP A 27 6.70 -28.22 -14.67
C ASP A 27 7.34 -28.52 -13.30
N VAL A 28 6.92 -27.79 -12.28
CA VAL A 28 7.28 -28.08 -10.90
C VAL A 28 6.04 -28.36 -10.07
N PRO A 29 6.05 -29.34 -9.16
CA PRO A 29 4.96 -29.57 -8.23
C PRO A 29 4.62 -28.28 -7.46
N ALA A 30 3.32 -28.02 -7.22
CA ALA A 30 2.85 -26.79 -6.56
C ALA A 30 3.61 -26.48 -5.25
N PHE A 31 3.95 -27.52 -4.47
CA PHE A 31 4.75 -27.38 -3.24
C PHE A 31 6.21 -26.98 -3.46
N SER A 32 6.82 -27.34 -4.58
CA SER A 32 8.21 -26.93 -4.88
C SER A 32 8.29 -25.47 -5.30
N SER A 33 7.17 -24.88 -5.75
CA SER A 33 7.07 -23.44 -6.05
C SER A 33 7.34 -22.56 -4.82
N PHE A 34 7.07 -23.05 -3.60
CA PHE A 34 7.44 -22.33 -2.38
C PHE A 34 8.95 -22.12 -2.23
N ARG A 35 9.78 -23.02 -2.78
CA ARG A 35 11.24 -22.85 -2.80
C ARG A 35 11.69 -21.68 -3.67
N THR A 36 10.87 -21.27 -4.62
CA THR A 36 11.16 -20.14 -5.52
C THR A 36 11.01 -18.80 -4.81
N PHE A 37 10.28 -18.74 -3.70
CA PHE A 37 10.08 -17.53 -2.91
C PHE A 37 11.28 -17.23 -1.99
N LEU A 38 11.95 -18.26 -1.43
CA LEU A 38 13.05 -18.07 -0.48
C LEU A 38 14.21 -17.21 -1.03
N PRO A 39 14.68 -17.39 -2.29
CA PRO A 39 15.71 -16.54 -2.84
C PRO A 39 15.35 -15.07 -2.95
N LEU A 40 14.04 -14.76 -3.13
CA LEU A 40 13.56 -13.38 -3.25
C LEU A 40 13.73 -12.60 -1.94
N PHE A 41 13.55 -13.24 -0.79
CA PHE A 41 13.77 -12.62 0.51
C PHE A 41 15.23 -12.23 0.77
N LYS A 42 16.18 -12.86 0.09
CA LYS A 42 17.61 -12.51 0.17
C LYS A 42 18.00 -11.36 -0.76
N LYS A 43 17.15 -11.00 -1.73
CA LYS A 43 17.41 -9.94 -2.69
C LYS A 43 17.06 -8.58 -2.10
N ARG A 44 18.07 -7.92 -1.51
CA ARG A 44 17.92 -6.65 -0.80
C ARG A 44 17.17 -5.59 -1.62
N ARG A 45 17.53 -5.43 -2.91
CA ARG A 45 16.91 -4.41 -3.78
C ARG A 45 15.41 -4.64 -3.96
N PHE A 46 14.99 -5.89 -4.14
CA PHE A 46 13.59 -6.28 -4.24
C PHE A 46 12.86 -6.03 -2.91
N MET A 47 13.41 -6.54 -1.81
CA MET A 47 12.81 -6.42 -0.48
C MET A 47 12.68 -4.97 0.00
N ASP A 48 13.61 -4.09 -0.38
CA ASP A 48 13.49 -2.66 -0.08
C ASP A 48 12.20 -2.06 -0.68
N TYR A 49 11.87 -2.38 -1.94
CA TYR A 49 10.63 -1.90 -2.56
C TYR A 49 9.40 -2.55 -1.95
N VAL A 50 9.48 -3.84 -1.61
CA VAL A 50 8.41 -4.58 -0.91
C VAL A 50 8.10 -3.91 0.44
N PHE A 51 9.12 -3.62 1.25
CA PHE A 51 8.91 -3.01 2.56
C PHE A 51 8.46 -1.55 2.47
N ILE A 52 8.99 -0.75 1.54
CA ILE A 52 8.49 0.61 1.30
C ILE A 52 6.98 0.57 1.04
N GLN A 53 6.52 -0.31 0.15
CA GLN A 53 5.09 -0.46 -0.08
C GLN A 53 4.34 -0.98 1.14
N ALA A 54 4.86 -1.98 1.82
CA ALA A 54 4.22 -2.58 2.99
C ALA A 54 3.96 -1.53 4.08
N PHE A 55 4.91 -0.63 4.33
CA PHE A 55 4.72 0.44 5.31
C PHE A 55 3.73 1.50 4.84
N VAL A 56 3.78 1.93 3.58
CA VAL A 56 2.76 2.84 3.04
C VAL A 56 1.37 2.19 3.03
N PHE A 57 1.30 0.90 2.74
CA PHE A 57 0.06 0.13 2.79
C PHE A 57 -0.46 0.01 4.22
N GLY A 58 0.43 -0.21 5.20
CA GLY A 58 0.09 -0.19 6.62
C GLY A 58 -0.48 1.16 7.07
N MET A 59 0.10 2.28 6.60
CA MET A 59 -0.44 3.62 6.84
C MET A 59 -1.87 3.77 6.28
N ILE A 60 -2.11 3.31 5.05
CA ILE A 60 -3.45 3.34 4.43
C ILE A 60 -4.42 2.44 5.21
N PHE A 61 -4.00 1.26 5.63
CA PHE A 61 -4.82 0.34 6.42
C PHE A 61 -5.11 0.86 7.82
N ALA A 62 -4.21 1.62 8.43
CA ALA A 62 -4.48 2.30 9.70
C ALA A 62 -5.70 3.23 9.56
N TYR A 63 -5.74 4.05 8.49
CA TYR A 63 -6.90 4.86 8.18
C TYR A 63 -8.15 4.00 7.91
N ILE A 64 -8.08 3.01 7.01
CA ILE A 64 -9.22 2.18 6.64
C ILE A 64 -9.85 1.54 7.87
N SER A 65 -9.04 0.98 8.77
CA SER A 65 -9.50 0.26 9.96
C SER A 65 -10.07 1.20 11.03
N SER A 66 -9.50 2.41 11.18
CA SER A 66 -9.97 3.41 12.16
C SER A 66 -11.14 4.24 11.65
N SER A 67 -11.33 4.33 10.32
CA SER A 67 -12.27 5.27 9.71
C SER A 67 -13.72 5.19 10.23
N PRO A 68 -14.31 4.01 10.53
CA PRO A 68 -15.66 3.97 11.10
C PRO A 68 -15.71 4.66 12.47
N PHE A 69 -14.72 4.41 13.32
CA PHE A 69 -14.65 5.00 14.67
C PHE A 69 -14.36 6.49 14.61
N VAL A 70 -13.39 6.92 13.80
CA VAL A 70 -13.02 8.32 13.65
C VAL A 70 -14.18 9.11 13.06
N LEU A 71 -14.76 8.68 11.94
CA LEU A 71 -15.77 9.47 11.22
C LEU A 71 -17.17 9.36 11.83
N GLN A 72 -17.60 8.16 12.27
CA GLN A 72 -18.97 7.97 12.76
C GLN A 72 -19.08 8.14 14.28
N GLU A 73 -18.12 7.68 15.08
CA GLU A 73 -18.21 7.77 16.54
C GLU A 73 -17.65 9.09 17.07
N HIS A 74 -16.45 9.51 16.62
CA HIS A 74 -15.83 10.75 17.08
C HIS A 74 -16.44 11.98 16.41
N TYR A 75 -16.46 12.06 15.07
CA TYR A 75 -17.04 13.20 14.34
C TYR A 75 -18.55 13.12 14.15
N ARG A 76 -19.22 12.07 14.65
CA ARG A 76 -20.67 11.91 14.63
C ARG A 76 -21.30 11.98 13.22
N LEU A 77 -20.57 11.56 12.18
CA LEU A 77 -21.14 11.53 10.84
C LEU A 77 -22.21 10.45 10.69
N SER A 78 -23.25 10.77 9.93
CA SER A 78 -24.22 9.76 9.50
C SER A 78 -23.56 8.70 8.60
N PRO A 79 -24.10 7.47 8.50
CA PRO A 79 -23.56 6.43 7.61
C PRO A 79 -23.44 6.88 6.15
N LEU A 80 -24.34 7.76 5.69
CA LEU A 80 -24.28 8.32 4.34
C LEU A 80 -23.08 9.25 4.18
N LEU A 81 -22.85 10.18 5.10
CA LEU A 81 -21.71 11.10 5.06
C LEU A 81 -20.39 10.34 5.19
N TYR A 82 -20.33 9.33 6.07
CA TYR A 82 -19.17 8.43 6.14
C TYR A 82 -18.86 7.79 4.80
N SER A 83 -19.87 7.24 4.11
CA SER A 83 -19.69 6.61 2.81
C SER A 83 -19.20 7.60 1.75
N LEU A 84 -19.67 8.85 1.79
CA LEU A 84 -19.22 9.92 0.89
C LEU A 84 -17.75 10.30 1.16
N CYS A 85 -17.36 10.51 2.42
CA CYS A 85 -15.96 10.76 2.78
C CYS A 85 -15.06 9.62 2.31
N PHE A 86 -15.49 8.37 2.55
CA PHE A 86 -14.73 7.21 2.11
C PHE A 86 -14.59 7.13 0.58
N ALA A 87 -15.66 7.48 -0.17
CA ALA A 87 -15.62 7.55 -1.62
C ALA A 87 -14.69 8.66 -2.13
N VAL A 88 -14.71 9.84 -1.50
CA VAL A 88 -13.80 10.95 -1.81
C VAL A 88 -12.35 10.52 -1.57
N ASN A 89 -12.07 9.84 -0.47
CA ASN A 89 -10.75 9.32 -0.15
C ASN A 89 -10.29 8.21 -1.12
N ALA A 90 -11.21 7.40 -1.64
CA ALA A 90 -10.90 6.45 -2.72
C ALA A 90 -10.52 7.19 -4.02
N ILE A 91 -11.17 8.31 -4.35
CA ILE A 91 -10.79 9.17 -5.48
C ILE A 91 -9.38 9.73 -5.29
N ALA A 92 -8.98 10.11 -4.08
CA ALA A 92 -7.61 10.55 -3.79
C ALA A 92 -6.57 9.48 -4.16
N LEU A 93 -6.82 8.22 -3.80
CA LEU A 93 -5.95 7.09 -4.19
C LEU A 93 -5.89 6.93 -5.72
N ILE A 94 -7.02 7.04 -6.41
CA ILE A 94 -7.09 6.98 -7.89
C ILE A 94 -6.28 8.10 -8.52
N ILE A 95 -6.40 9.32 -8.01
CA ILE A 95 -5.60 10.46 -8.46
C ILE A 95 -4.10 10.16 -8.30
N GLY A 96 -3.70 9.68 -7.12
CA GLY A 96 -2.31 9.32 -6.84
C GLY A 96 -1.77 8.25 -7.77
N THR A 97 -2.52 7.16 -7.98
CA THR A 97 -2.12 6.08 -8.89
C THR A 97 -2.01 6.56 -10.35
N THR A 98 -2.92 7.44 -10.77
CA THR A 98 -2.91 8.02 -12.14
C THR A 98 -1.71 8.96 -12.33
N LEU A 99 -1.36 9.74 -11.32
CA LEU A 99 -0.19 10.63 -11.36
C LEU A 99 1.12 9.87 -11.55
N ALA A 100 1.19 8.60 -11.15
CA ALA A 100 2.40 7.78 -11.34
C ALA A 100 2.84 7.71 -12.80
N GLY A 101 1.89 7.66 -13.74
CA GLY A 101 2.17 7.62 -15.18
C GLY A 101 2.75 8.92 -15.75
N ARG A 102 2.71 10.03 -15.01
CA ARG A 102 3.26 11.33 -15.44
C ARG A 102 4.73 11.52 -15.11
N PHE A 103 5.29 10.66 -14.26
CA PHE A 103 6.71 10.75 -13.89
C PHE A 103 7.59 10.12 -14.97
N ARG A 104 8.55 10.89 -15.49
CA ARG A 104 9.54 10.41 -16.46
C ARG A 104 10.40 9.27 -15.87
N HIS A 105 10.68 9.33 -14.59
CA HIS A 105 11.43 8.32 -13.86
C HIS A 105 10.57 7.75 -12.71
N ILE A 106 10.22 6.48 -12.77
CA ILE A 106 9.36 5.80 -11.79
C ILE A 106 9.90 5.95 -10.36
N ARG A 107 11.24 5.91 -10.20
CA ARG A 107 11.88 6.11 -8.89
C ARG A 107 11.61 7.50 -8.30
N GLN A 108 11.57 8.54 -9.13
CA GLN A 108 11.23 9.90 -8.64
C GLN A 108 9.79 9.95 -8.15
N GLY A 109 8.86 9.33 -8.87
CA GLY A 109 7.47 9.21 -8.43
C GLY A 109 7.35 8.51 -7.08
N MET A 110 8.03 7.38 -6.89
CA MET A 110 8.05 6.67 -5.61
C MET A 110 8.61 7.54 -4.48
N VAL A 111 9.75 8.20 -4.69
CA VAL A 111 10.40 9.05 -3.67
C VAL A 111 9.50 10.23 -3.32
N THR A 112 8.93 10.91 -4.31
CA THR A 112 7.97 12.01 -4.10
C THR A 112 6.75 11.53 -3.32
N GLY A 113 6.21 10.36 -3.69
CA GLY A 113 5.07 9.76 -3.01
C GLY A 113 5.37 9.46 -1.54
N VAL A 114 6.51 8.83 -1.24
CA VAL A 114 6.87 8.47 0.14
C VAL A 114 7.16 9.71 1.00
N ILE A 115 7.89 10.70 0.48
CA ILE A 115 8.16 11.94 1.22
C ILE A 115 6.87 12.73 1.45
N GLY A 116 6.05 12.88 0.41
CA GLY A 116 4.78 13.58 0.50
C GLY A 116 3.81 12.90 1.47
N SER A 117 3.70 11.56 1.41
CA SER A 117 2.86 10.81 2.35
C SER A 117 3.36 10.92 3.79
N PHE A 118 4.67 10.97 4.03
CA PHE A 118 5.20 11.19 5.39
C PHE A 118 4.83 12.57 5.94
N VAL A 119 5.09 13.63 5.16
CA VAL A 119 4.76 15.00 5.59
C VAL A 119 3.27 15.10 5.91
N LEU A 120 2.41 14.58 5.03
CA LEU A 120 0.97 14.64 5.22
C LEU A 120 0.46 13.67 6.28
N ALA A 121 1.14 12.54 6.53
CA ALA A 121 0.83 11.67 7.66
C ALA A 121 1.09 12.37 9.00
N VAL A 122 2.14 13.20 9.08
CA VAL A 122 2.37 14.03 10.26
C VAL A 122 1.23 15.05 10.45
N PHE A 123 0.83 15.76 9.38
CA PHE A 123 -0.31 16.68 9.47
C PHE A 123 -1.61 15.96 9.83
N THR A 124 -1.92 14.84 9.19
CA THR A 124 -3.11 14.03 9.52
C THR A 124 -3.04 13.52 10.98
N GLY A 125 -1.87 13.10 11.43
CA GLY A 125 -1.65 12.68 12.81
C GLY A 125 -1.87 13.83 13.81
N LEU A 126 -1.41 15.03 13.51
CA LEU A 126 -1.63 16.21 14.34
C LEU A 126 -3.13 16.57 14.42
N THR A 127 -3.87 16.47 13.32
CA THR A 127 -5.32 16.75 13.34
C THR A 127 -6.07 15.76 14.23
N LEU A 128 -5.68 14.48 14.26
CA LEU A 128 -6.24 13.47 15.15
C LEU A 128 -5.80 13.68 16.61
N TRP A 129 -4.53 14.06 16.81
CA TRP A 129 -3.97 14.25 18.15
C TRP A 129 -4.61 15.41 18.90
N TYR A 130 -4.85 16.52 18.19
CA TYR A 130 -5.49 17.71 18.75
C TYR A 130 -7.00 17.77 18.52
N GLU A 131 -7.61 16.68 18.07
CA GLU A 131 -9.04 16.56 17.80
C GLU A 131 -9.59 17.74 16.98
N MET A 132 -8.86 18.14 15.93
CA MET A 132 -9.22 19.28 15.08
C MET A 132 -10.53 19.02 14.33
N PRO A 133 -11.24 20.09 13.88
CA PRO A 133 -12.44 19.94 13.07
C PRO A 133 -12.22 19.02 11.86
N ILE A 134 -13.26 18.23 11.52
CA ILE A 134 -13.23 17.22 10.45
C ILE A 134 -12.68 17.73 9.11
N ALA A 135 -12.92 19.00 8.78
CA ALA A 135 -12.44 19.58 7.52
C ALA A 135 -10.90 19.56 7.40
N TYR A 136 -10.19 19.80 8.51
CA TYR A 136 -8.72 19.73 8.53
C TYR A 136 -8.24 18.28 8.41
N PHE A 137 -8.88 17.38 9.15
CA PHE A 137 -8.55 15.95 9.09
C PHE A 137 -8.76 15.38 7.68
N GLU A 138 -9.94 15.58 7.10
CA GLU A 138 -10.27 15.05 5.77
C GLU A 138 -9.39 15.67 4.67
N THR A 139 -9.09 16.97 4.76
CA THR A 139 -8.19 17.62 3.78
C THR A 139 -6.77 17.04 3.86
N ALA A 140 -6.23 16.91 5.07
CA ALA A 140 -4.89 16.36 5.28
C ALA A 140 -4.82 14.88 4.83
N LEU A 141 -5.84 14.10 5.18
CA LEU A 141 -5.98 12.70 4.80
C LEU A 141 -6.12 12.52 3.28
N PHE A 142 -6.97 13.31 2.64
CA PHE A 142 -7.16 13.29 1.18
C PHE A 142 -5.83 13.51 0.45
N LEU A 143 -5.09 14.53 0.84
CA LEU A 143 -3.78 14.81 0.26
C LEU A 143 -2.78 13.69 0.56
N ASN A 144 -2.79 13.14 1.79
CA ASN A 144 -1.96 12.01 2.17
C ASN A 144 -2.21 10.79 1.29
N LEU A 145 -3.49 10.47 1.03
CA LEU A 145 -3.87 9.35 0.18
C LEU A 145 -3.48 9.54 -1.29
N ILE A 146 -3.41 10.77 -1.80
CA ILE A 146 -2.86 11.04 -3.14
C ILE A 146 -1.39 10.60 -3.20
N PHE A 147 -0.58 11.01 -2.23
CA PHE A 147 0.84 10.63 -2.21
C PHE A 147 1.04 9.14 -1.89
N GLY A 148 0.23 8.57 -0.99
CA GLY A 148 0.22 7.12 -0.76
C GLY A 148 -0.15 6.34 -2.04
N GLY A 149 -1.19 6.79 -2.75
CA GLY A 149 -1.61 6.22 -4.03
C GLY A 149 -0.53 6.27 -5.11
N LEU A 150 0.31 7.31 -5.10
CA LEU A 150 1.46 7.42 -6.02
C LEU A 150 2.54 6.36 -5.74
N VAL A 151 2.72 5.96 -4.47
CA VAL A 151 3.70 4.92 -4.11
C VAL A 151 3.28 3.54 -4.61
N LEU A 152 2.00 3.21 -4.59
CA LEU A 152 1.51 1.86 -4.90
C LEU A 152 1.99 1.34 -6.27
N PRO A 153 1.69 1.97 -7.42
CA PRO A 153 2.13 1.47 -8.71
C PRO A 153 3.62 1.66 -8.94
N THR A 154 4.24 2.71 -8.38
CA THR A 154 5.66 2.99 -8.60
C THR A 154 6.57 2.01 -7.88
N SER A 155 6.26 1.63 -6.65
CA SER A 155 7.02 0.61 -5.91
C SER A 155 6.80 -0.78 -6.51
N THR A 156 5.56 -1.11 -6.92
CA THR A 156 5.25 -2.37 -7.63
C THR A 156 6.09 -2.50 -8.90
N ALA A 157 6.08 -1.46 -9.74
CA ALA A 157 6.84 -1.48 -10.99
C ALA A 157 8.35 -1.65 -10.75
N LEU A 158 8.93 -0.96 -9.77
CA LEU A 158 10.35 -1.08 -9.43
C LEU A 158 10.71 -2.44 -8.83
N ALA A 159 9.83 -3.02 -8.02
CA ALA A 159 10.02 -4.35 -7.45
C ALA A 159 10.00 -5.42 -8.55
N LEU A 160 8.98 -5.42 -9.40
CA LEU A 160 8.85 -6.41 -10.48
C LEU A 160 9.92 -6.25 -11.55
N ASP A 161 10.33 -5.01 -11.85
CA ASP A 161 11.44 -4.75 -12.80
C ASP A 161 12.77 -5.35 -12.30
N SER A 162 12.99 -5.37 -10.99
CA SER A 162 14.18 -6.00 -10.40
C SER A 162 14.20 -7.54 -10.49
N GLU A 163 13.03 -8.18 -10.75
CA GLU A 163 12.82 -9.63 -10.73
C GLU A 163 12.07 -10.13 -11.97
N ARG A 164 12.37 -9.60 -13.14
CA ARG A 164 11.67 -9.91 -14.41
C ARG A 164 11.58 -11.39 -14.72
N GLN A 165 12.63 -12.16 -14.39
CA GLN A 165 12.67 -13.61 -14.65
C GLN A 165 11.72 -14.41 -13.75
N ASN A 166 11.41 -13.89 -12.55
CA ASN A 166 10.55 -14.51 -11.55
C ASN A 166 9.35 -13.61 -11.21
N ALA A 167 8.80 -12.89 -12.19
CA ALA A 167 7.77 -11.86 -11.97
C ALA A 167 6.53 -12.39 -11.23
N GLY A 168 6.09 -13.63 -11.49
CA GLY A 168 4.98 -14.25 -10.80
C GLY A 168 5.24 -14.47 -9.31
N ALA A 169 6.40 -15.05 -8.97
CA ALA A 169 6.81 -15.25 -7.58
C ALA A 169 7.05 -13.91 -6.87
N ALA A 170 7.66 -12.94 -7.56
CA ALA A 170 7.87 -11.60 -7.04
C ALA A 170 6.55 -10.88 -6.73
N SER A 171 5.56 -10.96 -7.63
CA SER A 171 4.23 -10.40 -7.42
C SER A 171 3.52 -11.05 -6.23
N ALA A 172 3.63 -12.37 -6.06
CA ALA A 172 3.03 -13.08 -4.93
C ALA A 172 3.64 -12.66 -3.59
N VAL A 173 4.98 -12.58 -3.49
CA VAL A 173 5.68 -12.11 -2.28
C VAL A 173 5.33 -10.66 -2.00
N PHE A 174 5.34 -9.79 -3.02
CA PHE A 174 5.02 -8.39 -2.91
C PHE A 174 3.60 -8.16 -2.36
N GLY A 175 2.61 -8.85 -2.92
CA GLY A 175 1.23 -8.79 -2.45
C GLY A 175 1.08 -9.35 -1.03
N ALA A 176 1.65 -10.53 -0.77
CA ALA A 176 1.57 -11.18 0.54
C ALA A 176 2.13 -10.30 1.66
N VAL A 177 3.30 -9.72 1.48
CA VAL A 177 3.94 -8.84 2.50
C VAL A 177 3.13 -7.55 2.68
N SER A 178 2.62 -6.95 1.59
CA SER A 178 1.79 -5.74 1.67
C SER A 178 0.50 -5.99 2.46
N PHE A 179 -0.23 -7.06 2.14
CA PHE A 179 -1.46 -7.40 2.87
C PHE A 179 -1.19 -7.87 4.31
N LEU A 180 -0.08 -8.55 4.55
CA LEU A 180 0.33 -8.91 5.91
C LEU A 180 0.58 -7.68 6.77
N ALA A 181 1.23 -6.65 6.23
CA ALA A 181 1.43 -5.38 6.94
C ALA A 181 0.07 -4.73 7.29
N GLY A 182 -0.88 -4.69 6.36
CA GLY A 182 -2.25 -4.23 6.62
C GLY A 182 -2.96 -5.06 7.69
N GLY A 183 -2.84 -6.40 7.60
CA GLY A 183 -3.44 -7.32 8.57
C GLY A 183 -2.87 -7.19 9.99
N ILE A 184 -1.58 -6.85 10.12
CA ILE A 184 -0.95 -6.56 11.43
C ILE A 184 -1.40 -5.20 11.96
N VAL A 185 -1.45 -4.19 11.11
CA VAL A 185 -1.81 -2.82 11.50
C VAL A 185 -3.27 -2.71 11.91
N SER A 186 -4.18 -3.39 11.21
CA SER A 186 -5.62 -3.30 11.48
C SER A 186 -6.03 -3.55 12.94
N PRO A 187 -5.60 -4.61 13.61
CA PRO A 187 -5.94 -4.81 15.02
C PRO A 187 -5.17 -3.87 15.96
N LEU A 188 -3.97 -3.40 15.58
CA LEU A 188 -3.18 -2.49 16.40
C LEU A 188 -3.85 -1.14 16.59
N VAL A 189 -4.61 -0.67 15.60
CA VAL A 189 -5.37 0.59 15.68
C VAL A 189 -6.37 0.59 16.83
N GLY A 190 -6.93 -0.57 17.20
CA GLY A 190 -7.89 -0.73 18.31
C GLY A 190 -7.27 -0.71 19.70
N ILE A 191 -5.95 -0.59 19.84
CA ILE A 191 -5.27 -0.62 21.14
C ILE A 191 -5.27 0.79 21.75
N GLY A 192 -5.96 0.97 22.86
CA GLY A 192 -6.02 2.25 23.58
C GLY A 192 -6.91 3.30 22.91
N ASN A 193 -6.44 4.54 22.80
CA ASN A 193 -7.16 5.61 22.14
C ASN A 193 -7.00 5.52 20.62
N ILE A 194 -8.08 5.21 19.92
CA ILE A 194 -8.07 4.97 18.47
C ILE A 194 -7.50 6.15 17.67
N LEU A 195 -7.81 7.39 18.07
CA LEU A 195 -7.30 8.59 17.40
C LEU A 195 -5.78 8.69 17.49
N HIS A 196 -5.27 8.57 18.71
CA HIS A 196 -3.83 8.65 18.97
C HIS A 196 -3.08 7.47 18.37
N THR A 197 -3.63 6.25 18.51
CA THR A 197 -2.99 5.06 17.95
C THR A 197 -2.95 5.11 16.42
N THR A 198 -4.03 5.55 15.78
CA THR A 198 -4.06 5.79 14.32
C THR A 198 -3.00 6.80 13.91
N ALA A 199 -2.93 7.94 14.61
CA ALA A 199 -1.93 8.98 14.35
C ALA A 199 -0.50 8.44 14.43
N ILE A 200 -0.18 7.73 15.51
CA ILE A 200 1.15 7.13 15.73
C ILE A 200 1.48 6.13 14.62
N ILE A 201 0.57 5.22 14.30
CA ILE A 201 0.82 4.19 13.28
C ILE A 201 1.02 4.83 11.91
N MET A 202 0.22 5.83 11.53
CA MET A 202 0.37 6.53 10.25
C MET A 202 1.74 7.22 10.15
N VAL A 203 2.15 7.94 11.19
CA VAL A 203 3.43 8.65 11.22
C VAL A 203 4.60 7.67 11.24
N VAL A 204 4.58 6.65 12.10
CA VAL A 204 5.67 5.68 12.23
C VAL A 204 5.84 4.88 10.94
N SER A 205 4.74 4.37 10.36
CA SER A 205 4.80 3.61 9.12
C SER A 205 5.38 4.44 7.97
N SER A 206 4.91 5.68 7.79
CA SER A 206 5.44 6.55 6.74
C SER A 206 6.88 6.99 6.99
N ALA A 207 7.28 7.21 8.25
CA ALA A 207 8.67 7.53 8.63
C ALA A 207 9.62 6.38 8.29
N ILE A 208 9.24 5.13 8.59
CA ILE A 208 10.05 3.96 8.25
C ILE A 208 10.22 3.87 6.73
N ALA A 209 9.16 4.12 5.95
CA ALA A 209 9.25 4.13 4.49
C ALA A 209 10.24 5.20 3.98
N VAL A 210 10.29 6.40 4.60
CA VAL A 210 11.28 7.46 4.27
C VAL A 210 12.69 7.01 4.61
N LEU A 211 12.93 6.43 5.79
CA LEU A 211 14.26 5.95 6.20
C LEU A 211 14.81 4.90 5.23
N MET A 212 13.96 4.02 4.71
CA MET A 212 14.36 3.01 3.72
C MET A 212 14.80 3.62 2.38
N ILE A 213 14.26 4.78 1.99
CA ILE A 213 14.73 5.50 0.80
C ILE A 213 16.10 6.14 1.05
N GLY A 214 16.30 6.75 2.24
CA GLY A 214 17.52 7.45 2.62
C GLY A 214 18.75 6.53 2.68
N GLY A 215 18.59 5.31 3.16
CA GLY A 215 19.66 4.31 3.23
C GLY A 215 20.30 3.95 1.89
N LYS A 216 19.59 4.22 0.77
CA LYS A 216 20.11 3.99 -0.60
C LYS A 216 21.06 5.08 -1.12
N LYS A 217 20.98 6.31 -0.61
CA LYS A 217 21.90 7.38 -1.03
C LYS A 217 23.32 7.12 -0.55
N ASN A 218 23.49 6.60 0.66
CA ASN A 218 24.79 6.38 1.25
C ASN A 218 25.53 5.16 0.66
N ALA A 219 24.82 4.16 0.17
CA ALA A 219 25.43 2.98 -0.46
C ALA A 219 25.92 3.24 -1.90
N ALA A 220 25.42 4.27 -2.58
CA ALA A 220 25.82 4.64 -3.94
C ALA A 220 26.96 5.67 -3.96
N SER A 221 27.34 6.28 -2.82
CA SER A 221 28.43 7.22 -2.70
C SER A 221 29.73 6.60 -2.19
N THR A 222 29.75 5.28 -1.92
CA THR A 222 30.91 4.53 -1.40
C THR A 222 31.43 3.50 -2.40
N THR A 223 30.93 3.50 -3.64
CA THR A 223 31.51 2.76 -4.79
C THR A 223 31.89 3.72 -5.91
#